data_edadde80a2c2cb289b3b549f10e00bee
#
_entry.id   edadde80a2c2cb289b3b549f10e00bee
#
_cell.length_a   1.000
_cell.length_b   1.000
_cell.length_c   1.000
_cell.angle_alpha   90.00
_cell.angle_beta   90.00
_cell.angle_gamma   90.00
#
_symmetry.space_group_name_H-M   'P 1'
#
loop_
_entity.id
_entity.type
_entity.pdbx_description
1 polymer ?
#
loop_
_entity_poly.entity_id
_entity_poly.type
_entity_poly.pdbx_seq_one_letter_code
_entity_poly.pdbx_strand_id
1 'polypeptide(L)'
;MNHVTLSCRAAGFAALLAVPAFVATPAAAQQKFVTIGTGGVTGVYYAVGGAVCRLLNKDRKAHGIRCSVESTGGSAFNVNTIRAGELDFGMAQSDVQYQALKGEGTFKDKAYPELRAVYSVHPEPFTVLARKEANVAKFEDFKGKRFNVGNPGSGTRSSMEQLLGAMGWKLGDFSLASELKADEHGPALCDNKIDGFFYAVGHPSANIQDPTTTCGAKLVSLTGSAVDKLVKDFPYFAKATIPGGMYASNPQATETYGVMATLVTSNKTPDDVVYALVKATFDNFDEFKKLHPAFANLDPARMVTNGNSAPLHPGAAKYYKEKGWLK
;
A
#
# COMPACT_ATOMS: atom_id res chain seq x y z
N MET A 1 57.39 92.11 -11.83
CA MET A 1 56.20 91.97 -10.98
C MET A 1 55.02 91.71 -11.87
N ASN A 2 54.74 90.44 -12.21
CA ASN A 2 53.69 90.03 -13.13
C ASN A 2 52.67 89.17 -12.38
N HIS A 3 51.45 89.64 -12.26
CA HIS A 3 50.40 88.86 -11.71
C HIS A 3 49.78 87.97 -12.83
N VAL A 4 49.78 86.65 -12.58
CA VAL A 4 49.07 85.64 -13.43
C VAL A 4 47.81 85.27 -12.70
N THR A 5 46.70 85.61 -13.25
CA THR A 5 45.38 85.22 -12.81
C THR A 5 45.01 83.83 -13.38
N LEU A 6 44.77 82.83 -12.52
CA LEU A 6 44.32 81.47 -12.86
C LEU A 6 42.83 81.38 -12.82
N SER A 7 42.19 81.11 -14.01
CA SER A 7 40.75 80.88 -14.13
C SER A 7 40.47 79.42 -13.88
N CYS A 8 39.72 79.11 -12.80
CA CYS A 8 39.14 77.76 -12.56
C CYS A 8 37.84 77.57 -13.37
N ARG A 9 37.89 76.66 -14.32
CA ARG A 9 36.69 76.11 -15.00
C ARG A 9 36.18 74.96 -14.17
N ALA A 10 34.98 75.08 -13.60
CA ALA A 10 34.21 74.00 -12.96
C ALA A 10 33.59 73.09 -14.02
N ALA A 11 34.08 71.84 -14.14
CA ALA A 11 33.44 70.80 -14.91
C ALA A 11 32.41 70.08 -14.04
N GLY A 12 31.11 70.26 -14.39
CA GLY A 12 30.02 69.53 -13.74
C GLY A 12 29.97 68.07 -14.17
N PHE A 13 30.25 67.13 -13.24
CA PHE A 13 30.01 65.73 -13.44
C PHE A 13 28.54 65.40 -13.14
N ALA A 14 27.75 65.08 -14.16
CA ALA A 14 26.43 64.51 -14.03
C ALA A 14 26.56 63.01 -13.72
N ALA A 15 26.41 62.60 -12.43
CA ALA A 15 26.36 61.18 -12.04
C ALA A 15 25.00 60.61 -12.44
N LEU A 16 24.95 59.79 -13.51
CA LEU A 16 23.81 58.91 -13.79
C LEU A 16 23.74 57.80 -12.74
N LEU A 17 22.76 57.88 -11.89
CA LEU A 17 22.36 56.77 -10.98
C LEU A 17 21.69 55.65 -11.81
N ALA A 18 22.45 54.62 -12.20
CA ALA A 18 21.92 53.39 -12.76
C ALA A 18 21.25 52.60 -11.64
N VAL A 19 19.92 52.58 -11.59
CA VAL A 19 19.15 51.71 -10.71
C VAL A 19 19.23 50.28 -11.27
N PRO A 20 19.81 49.30 -10.55
CA PRO A 20 19.80 47.93 -11.03
C PRO A 20 18.36 47.40 -11.00
N ALA A 21 17.80 47.07 -12.17
CA ALA A 21 16.53 46.35 -12.26
C ALA A 21 16.77 44.92 -11.71
N PHE A 22 16.28 44.65 -10.50
CA PHE A 22 16.17 43.30 -9.95
C PHE A 22 15.20 42.53 -10.85
N VAL A 23 15.71 41.75 -11.79
CA VAL A 23 14.96 40.72 -12.49
C VAL A 23 14.68 39.62 -11.46
N ALA A 24 13.45 39.60 -10.92
CA ALA A 24 12.96 38.49 -10.08
C ALA A 24 12.98 37.23 -10.94
N THR A 25 14.00 36.39 -10.76
CA THR A 25 13.98 35.04 -11.33
C THR A 25 12.79 34.31 -10.69
N PRO A 26 11.90 33.67 -11.49
CA PRO A 26 10.85 32.86 -10.90
C PRO A 26 11.49 31.82 -10.00
N ALA A 27 11.13 31.81 -8.71
CA ALA A 27 11.56 30.82 -7.78
C ALA A 27 11.14 29.45 -8.34
N ALA A 28 12.09 28.65 -8.76
CA ALA A 28 11.82 27.28 -9.17
C ALA A 28 11.11 26.62 -7.99
N ALA A 29 9.87 26.19 -8.19
CA ALA A 29 9.10 25.51 -7.15
C ALA A 29 9.96 24.36 -6.59
N GLN A 30 10.22 24.40 -5.28
CA GLN A 30 11.07 23.39 -4.62
C GLN A 30 10.46 22.02 -4.87
N GLN A 31 11.22 21.12 -5.49
CA GLN A 31 10.75 19.78 -5.83
C GLN A 31 10.45 19.01 -4.54
N LYS A 32 9.19 18.56 -4.41
CA LYS A 32 8.74 17.70 -3.31
C LYS A 32 8.99 16.24 -3.68
N PHE A 33 9.64 15.48 -2.82
CA PHE A 33 9.80 14.04 -2.98
C PHE A 33 8.73 13.33 -2.15
N VAL A 34 8.16 12.28 -2.71
CA VAL A 34 7.13 11.45 -2.09
C VAL A 34 7.49 9.99 -2.27
N THR A 35 7.43 9.23 -1.19
CA THR A 35 7.69 7.79 -1.17
C THR A 35 6.42 7.01 -0.80
N ILE A 36 6.19 5.89 -1.50
CA ILE A 36 5.08 4.96 -1.21
C ILE A 36 5.67 3.61 -0.82
N GLY A 37 5.55 3.24 0.46
CA GLY A 37 5.88 1.91 0.94
C GLY A 37 4.85 0.88 0.48
N THR A 38 5.30 -0.27 0.05
CA THR A 38 4.43 -1.29 -0.56
C THR A 38 4.54 -2.65 0.16
N GLY A 39 5.02 -3.67 -0.51
CA GLY A 39 5.31 -5.01 -0.04
C GLY A 39 6.36 -5.62 -0.95
N GLY A 40 6.40 -6.95 -1.05
CA GLY A 40 7.28 -7.65 -1.99
C GLY A 40 6.99 -7.27 -3.45
N VAL A 41 8.02 -7.28 -4.30
CA VAL A 41 7.93 -6.82 -5.70
C VAL A 41 7.00 -7.66 -6.57
N THR A 42 6.76 -8.91 -6.21
CA THR A 42 5.85 -9.83 -6.91
C THR A 42 4.40 -9.71 -6.42
N GLY A 43 4.15 -8.93 -5.37
CA GLY A 43 2.83 -8.67 -4.81
C GLY A 43 2.12 -7.48 -5.45
N VAL A 44 0.79 -7.44 -5.33
CA VAL A 44 -0.05 -6.41 -5.96
C VAL A 44 0.18 -5.00 -5.35
N TYR A 45 0.60 -4.88 -4.10
CA TYR A 45 0.95 -3.59 -3.50
C TYR A 45 2.03 -2.83 -4.27
N TYR A 46 3.06 -3.55 -4.74
CA TYR A 46 4.13 -2.92 -5.53
C TYR A 46 3.59 -2.40 -6.86
N ALA A 47 2.71 -3.16 -7.51
CA ALA A 47 2.02 -2.72 -8.72
C ALA A 47 1.14 -1.47 -8.48
N VAL A 48 0.43 -1.41 -7.33
CA VAL A 48 -0.37 -0.22 -6.95
C VAL A 48 0.52 1.01 -6.79
N GLY A 49 1.57 0.91 -5.96
CA GLY A 49 2.50 2.02 -5.74
C GLY A 49 3.14 2.51 -7.05
N GLY A 50 3.57 1.55 -7.90
CA GLY A 50 4.11 1.84 -9.23
C GLY A 50 3.13 2.58 -10.14
N ALA A 51 1.88 2.14 -10.18
CA ALA A 51 0.82 2.77 -10.95
C ALA A 51 0.54 4.21 -10.49
N VAL A 52 0.38 4.40 -9.18
CA VAL A 52 0.16 5.72 -8.56
C VAL A 52 1.33 6.66 -8.86
N CYS A 53 2.57 6.23 -8.60
CA CYS A 53 3.75 7.05 -8.88
C CYS A 53 3.91 7.38 -10.36
N ARG A 54 3.62 6.43 -11.27
CA ARG A 54 3.63 6.67 -12.71
C ARG A 54 2.66 7.80 -13.09
N LEU A 55 1.42 7.75 -12.61
CA LEU A 55 0.41 8.75 -12.92
C LEU A 55 0.74 10.11 -12.29
N LEU A 56 1.17 10.14 -11.03
CA LEU A 56 1.58 11.37 -10.36
C LEU A 56 2.78 12.02 -11.06
N ASN A 57 3.78 11.25 -11.47
CA ASN A 57 4.97 11.77 -12.15
C ASN A 57 4.71 12.32 -13.56
N LYS A 58 3.58 11.97 -14.22
CA LYS A 58 3.20 12.53 -15.53
C LYS A 58 3.13 14.06 -15.49
N ASP A 59 2.50 14.58 -14.44
CA ASP A 59 2.24 16.02 -14.30
C ASP A 59 3.22 16.71 -13.34
N ARG A 60 4.37 16.06 -13.06
CA ARG A 60 5.37 16.57 -12.10
C ARG A 60 5.84 18.00 -12.36
N LYS A 61 5.81 18.44 -13.63
CA LYS A 61 6.18 19.82 -13.99
C LYS A 61 5.16 20.84 -13.49
N ALA A 62 3.88 20.44 -13.36
CA ALA A 62 2.80 21.32 -12.91
C ALA A 62 2.76 21.46 -11.39
N HIS A 63 2.96 20.35 -10.64
CA HIS A 63 2.84 20.35 -9.17
C HIS A 63 4.17 20.19 -8.41
N GLY A 64 5.29 19.96 -9.10
CA GLY A 64 6.62 19.85 -8.48
C GLY A 64 6.86 18.57 -7.67
N ILE A 65 5.94 17.57 -7.68
CA ILE A 65 6.05 16.35 -6.88
C ILE A 65 6.70 15.25 -7.70
N ARG A 66 7.69 14.59 -7.10
CA ARG A 66 8.32 13.38 -7.64
C ARG A 66 8.04 12.21 -6.71
N CYS A 67 7.41 11.15 -7.24
CA CYS A 67 7.03 9.95 -6.52
C CYS A 67 7.98 8.80 -6.82
N SER A 68 8.33 8.03 -5.79
CA SER A 68 9.05 6.76 -5.86
C SER A 68 8.36 5.69 -5.04
N VAL A 69 8.60 4.43 -5.41
CA VAL A 69 8.03 3.23 -4.76
C VAL A 69 9.12 2.51 -4.00
N GLU A 70 8.78 2.04 -2.80
CA GLU A 70 9.68 1.22 -1.98
C GLU A 70 9.06 -0.16 -1.75
N SER A 71 9.85 -1.22 -1.99
CA SER A 71 9.54 -2.56 -1.53
C SER A 71 9.81 -2.69 -0.05
N THR A 72 8.82 -3.15 0.72
CA THR A 72 8.89 -3.15 2.18
C THR A 72 8.43 -4.48 2.77
N GLY A 73 8.43 -4.57 4.10
CA GLY A 73 7.88 -5.69 4.85
C GLY A 73 6.34 -5.80 4.84
N GLY A 74 5.62 -4.82 4.30
CA GLY A 74 4.15 -4.81 4.19
C GLY A 74 3.47 -3.91 5.22
N SER A 75 2.20 -4.17 5.50
CA SER A 75 1.25 -3.23 6.11
C SER A 75 1.69 -2.61 7.44
N ALA A 76 2.06 -3.41 8.43
CA ALA A 76 2.44 -2.88 9.74
C ALA A 76 3.79 -2.17 9.69
N PHE A 77 4.73 -2.64 8.85
CA PHE A 77 5.98 -1.94 8.58
C PHE A 77 5.69 -0.54 8.00
N ASN A 78 4.87 -0.46 6.95
CA ASN A 78 4.53 0.81 6.29
C ASN A 78 3.89 1.80 7.27
N VAL A 79 2.91 1.37 8.07
CA VAL A 79 2.25 2.23 9.06
C VAL A 79 3.25 2.76 10.11
N ASN A 80 4.17 1.91 10.59
CA ASN A 80 5.19 2.34 11.55
C ASN A 80 6.19 3.31 10.93
N THR A 81 6.58 3.11 9.68
CA THR A 81 7.52 3.96 8.94
C THR A 81 6.89 5.32 8.58
N ILE A 82 5.57 5.35 8.26
CA ILE A 82 4.80 6.60 8.15
C ILE A 82 4.76 7.34 9.49
N ARG A 83 4.52 6.62 10.59
CA ARG A 83 4.55 7.22 11.95
C ARG A 83 5.90 7.85 12.28
N ALA A 84 7.00 7.21 11.87
CA ALA A 84 8.36 7.72 12.03
C ALA A 84 8.68 8.92 11.11
N GLY A 85 7.86 9.18 10.08
CA GLY A 85 8.08 10.23 9.09
C GLY A 85 9.09 9.85 8.00
N GLU A 86 9.36 8.57 7.83
CA GLU A 86 10.31 8.04 6.84
C GLU A 86 9.63 7.59 5.54
N LEU A 87 8.30 7.41 5.55
CA LEU A 87 7.44 7.22 4.38
C LEU A 87 6.32 8.25 4.39
N ASP A 88 5.97 8.77 3.23
CA ASP A 88 4.82 9.69 3.07
C ASP A 88 3.50 8.92 2.98
N PHE A 89 3.50 7.82 2.23
CA PHE A 89 2.35 6.95 2.01
C PHE A 89 2.76 5.49 2.17
N GLY A 90 1.76 4.64 2.40
CA GLY A 90 1.99 3.20 2.45
C GLY A 90 0.74 2.40 2.08
N MET A 91 0.96 1.24 1.50
CA MET A 91 -0.10 0.25 1.35
C MET A 91 -0.30 -0.49 2.68
N ALA A 92 -1.54 -0.62 3.09
CA ALA A 92 -1.91 -1.35 4.31
C ALA A 92 -3.25 -2.08 4.13
N GLN A 93 -3.35 -3.25 4.71
CA GLN A 93 -4.62 -3.97 4.85
C GLN A 93 -5.59 -3.18 5.74
N SER A 94 -6.88 -3.26 5.47
CA SER A 94 -7.92 -2.56 6.24
C SER A 94 -8.00 -2.99 7.70
N ASP A 95 -7.69 -4.24 8.04
CA ASP A 95 -7.57 -4.73 9.41
C ASP A 95 -6.36 -4.10 10.14
N VAL A 96 -5.21 -4.01 9.46
CA VAL A 96 -4.01 -3.36 10.01
C VAL A 96 -4.23 -1.85 10.18
N GLN A 97 -4.91 -1.21 9.24
CA GLN A 97 -5.32 0.19 9.36
C GLN A 97 -6.19 0.41 10.61
N TYR A 98 -7.18 -0.46 10.82
CA TYR A 98 -8.05 -0.41 12.00
C TYR A 98 -7.25 -0.63 13.30
N GLN A 99 -6.43 -1.69 13.35
CA GLN A 99 -5.63 -2.00 14.54
C GLN A 99 -4.66 -0.86 14.88
N ALA A 100 -4.03 -0.25 13.89
CA ALA A 100 -3.14 0.88 14.09
C ALA A 100 -3.88 2.08 14.68
N LEU A 101 -5.06 2.41 14.15
CA LEU A 101 -5.88 3.51 14.65
C LEU A 101 -6.33 3.27 16.10
N LYS A 102 -6.72 2.04 16.43
CA LYS A 102 -7.28 1.68 17.75
C LYS A 102 -6.23 1.28 18.80
N GLY A 103 -5.00 0.99 18.39
CA GLY A 103 -3.99 0.44 19.32
C GLY A 103 -4.28 -1.01 19.71
N GLU A 104 -4.74 -1.81 18.76
CA GLU A 104 -5.10 -3.22 18.95
C GLU A 104 -4.17 -4.16 18.17
N GLY A 105 -4.27 -5.45 18.39
CA GLY A 105 -3.51 -6.48 17.68
C GLY A 105 -2.01 -6.18 17.67
N THR A 106 -1.42 -6.12 16.49
CA THR A 106 0.01 -5.78 16.29
C THR A 106 0.40 -4.39 16.84
N PHE A 107 -0.57 -3.49 17.01
CA PHE A 107 -0.38 -2.13 17.55
C PHE A 107 -0.87 -2.00 18.99
N LYS A 108 -1.00 -3.10 19.75
CA LYS A 108 -1.46 -3.06 21.12
C LYS A 108 -0.68 -2.01 21.93
N ASP A 109 -1.43 -1.13 22.61
CA ASP A 109 -0.92 -0.02 23.42
C ASP A 109 -0.10 1.03 22.63
N LYS A 110 -0.19 1.01 21.29
CA LYS A 110 0.53 1.90 20.38
C LYS A 110 -0.41 2.49 19.32
N ALA A 111 -1.57 3.00 19.72
CA ALA A 111 -2.51 3.64 18.81
C ALA A 111 -1.83 4.75 17.99
N TYR A 112 -2.30 4.92 16.76
CA TYR A 112 -1.82 5.95 15.84
C TYR A 112 -2.98 6.81 15.32
N PRO A 113 -3.47 7.78 16.13
CA PRO A 113 -4.63 8.59 15.79
C PRO A 113 -4.39 9.57 14.63
N GLU A 114 -3.12 9.83 14.27
CA GLU A 114 -2.74 10.64 13.11
C GLU A 114 -2.85 9.89 11.78
N LEU A 115 -3.06 8.58 11.78
CA LEU A 115 -3.24 7.79 10.56
C LEU A 115 -4.44 8.30 9.76
N ARG A 116 -4.29 8.41 8.45
CA ARG A 116 -5.35 8.83 7.53
C ARG A 116 -5.46 7.86 6.37
N ALA A 117 -6.71 7.54 6.00
CA ALA A 117 -7.01 6.84 4.77
C ALA A 117 -6.95 7.80 3.59
N VAL A 118 -6.42 7.32 2.48
CA VAL A 118 -6.49 8.01 1.18
C VAL A 118 -7.61 7.40 0.36
N TYR A 119 -7.51 6.12 0.01
CA TYR A 119 -8.55 5.30 -0.61
C TYR A 119 -8.25 3.81 -0.45
N SER A 120 -9.28 2.96 -0.62
CA SER A 120 -9.07 1.53 -0.80
C SER A 120 -8.79 1.20 -2.27
N VAL A 121 -8.20 0.05 -2.54
CA VAL A 121 -7.89 -0.36 -3.90
C VAL A 121 -8.66 -1.64 -4.23
N HIS A 122 -8.09 -2.79 -4.01
CA HIS A 122 -8.66 -4.08 -4.37
C HIS A 122 -8.97 -4.93 -3.12
N PRO A 123 -9.89 -5.90 -3.20
CA PRO A 123 -10.03 -6.91 -2.17
C PRO A 123 -8.77 -7.78 -2.10
N GLU A 124 -8.49 -8.28 -0.91
CA GLU A 124 -7.41 -9.21 -0.60
C GLU A 124 -8.00 -10.48 0.03
N PRO A 125 -8.51 -11.41 -0.78
CA PRO A 125 -8.89 -12.72 -0.29
C PRO A 125 -7.69 -13.41 0.35
N PHE A 126 -7.84 -13.89 1.58
CA PHE A 126 -6.79 -14.67 2.23
C PHE A 126 -6.59 -15.97 1.47
N THR A 127 -5.39 -16.13 0.96
CA THR A 127 -5.02 -17.21 0.07
C THR A 127 -4.16 -18.21 0.82
N VAL A 128 -4.62 -19.45 0.86
CA VAL A 128 -3.83 -20.57 1.40
C VAL A 128 -3.41 -21.45 0.23
N LEU A 129 -2.12 -21.64 0.07
CA LEU A 129 -1.56 -22.62 -0.87
C LEU A 129 -0.96 -23.80 -0.12
N ALA A 130 -1.23 -25.00 -0.64
CA ALA A 130 -0.61 -26.25 -0.23
C ALA A 130 0.30 -26.80 -1.32
N ARG A 131 1.44 -27.34 -0.95
CA ARG A 131 2.23 -28.19 -1.84
C ARG A 131 1.39 -29.41 -2.23
N LYS A 132 1.44 -29.82 -3.49
CA LYS A 132 0.62 -30.91 -4.03
C LYS A 132 0.71 -32.19 -3.19
N GLU A 133 1.92 -32.55 -2.75
CA GLU A 133 2.20 -33.78 -1.98
C GLU A 133 1.95 -33.63 -0.48
N ALA A 134 1.54 -32.46 0.00
CA ALA A 134 1.27 -32.24 1.43
C ALA A 134 -0.01 -32.94 1.92
N ASN A 135 -0.85 -33.42 1.01
CA ASN A 135 -2.12 -34.09 1.31
C ASN A 135 -3.00 -33.28 2.25
N VAL A 136 -3.24 -32.01 1.89
CA VAL A 136 -4.05 -31.07 2.63
C VAL A 136 -5.37 -30.84 1.85
N ALA A 137 -6.50 -31.07 2.51
CA ALA A 137 -7.83 -30.80 1.98
C ALA A 137 -8.48 -29.54 2.57
N LYS A 138 -8.15 -29.21 3.83
CA LYS A 138 -8.66 -28.06 4.58
C LYS A 138 -7.55 -27.45 5.42
N PHE A 139 -7.78 -26.23 5.90
CA PHE A 139 -6.75 -25.50 6.65
C PHE A 139 -6.28 -26.24 7.92
N GLU A 140 -7.17 -26.95 8.60
CA GLU A 140 -6.85 -27.69 9.82
C GLU A 140 -5.82 -28.82 9.59
N ASP A 141 -5.69 -29.30 8.36
CA ASP A 141 -4.71 -30.36 8.01
C ASP A 141 -3.27 -29.85 8.04
N PHE A 142 -3.05 -28.54 8.19
CA PHE A 142 -1.71 -27.96 8.38
C PHE A 142 -1.18 -28.12 9.81
N LYS A 143 -2.00 -28.56 10.77
CA LYS A 143 -1.51 -28.84 12.13
C LYS A 143 -0.38 -29.87 12.08
N GLY A 144 0.76 -29.55 12.71
CA GLY A 144 1.95 -30.39 12.67
C GLY A 144 2.76 -30.36 11.36
N LYS A 145 2.38 -29.54 10.36
CA LYS A 145 3.13 -29.37 9.12
C LYS A 145 4.01 -28.12 9.14
N ARG A 146 4.90 -27.98 8.16
CA ARG A 146 5.74 -26.79 7.94
C ARG A 146 4.90 -25.75 7.21
N PHE A 147 4.61 -24.64 7.83
CA PHE A 147 3.71 -23.63 7.29
C PHE A 147 4.30 -22.22 7.37
N ASN A 148 4.22 -21.45 6.29
CA ASN A 148 4.64 -20.06 6.31
C ASN A 148 3.48 -19.17 6.76
N VAL A 149 3.69 -18.47 7.87
CA VAL A 149 2.69 -17.61 8.53
C VAL A 149 2.84 -16.12 8.18
N GLY A 150 3.78 -15.79 7.28
CA GLY A 150 4.13 -14.42 6.91
C GLY A 150 5.22 -13.80 7.78
N ASN A 151 5.98 -12.88 7.19
CA ASN A 151 7.08 -12.19 7.86
C ASN A 151 6.59 -11.23 8.96
N PRO A 152 7.38 -11.01 10.01
CA PRO A 152 7.09 -9.98 11.00
C PRO A 152 6.91 -8.60 10.33
N GLY A 153 5.91 -7.83 10.78
CA GLY A 153 5.59 -6.53 10.22
C GLY A 153 4.72 -6.57 8.95
N SER A 154 4.37 -7.75 8.43
CA SER A 154 3.40 -7.88 7.34
C SER A 154 1.96 -7.87 7.86
N GLY A 155 1.03 -7.42 7.02
CA GLY A 155 -0.40 -7.58 7.28
C GLY A 155 -0.82 -9.05 7.23
N THR A 156 -0.21 -9.84 6.35
CA THR A 156 -0.38 -11.30 6.29
C THR A 156 -0.16 -11.94 7.66
N ARG A 157 0.94 -11.60 8.35
CA ARG A 157 1.21 -12.10 9.70
C ARG A 157 0.16 -11.64 10.71
N SER A 158 -0.25 -10.38 10.67
CA SER A 158 -1.27 -9.84 11.55
C SER A 158 -2.62 -10.57 11.40
N SER A 159 -3.08 -10.79 10.17
CA SER A 159 -4.33 -11.52 9.90
C SER A 159 -4.21 -13.00 10.23
N MET A 160 -3.04 -13.62 10.00
CA MET A 160 -2.79 -15.02 10.37
C MET A 160 -2.88 -15.22 11.89
N GLU A 161 -2.32 -14.32 12.70
CA GLU A 161 -2.42 -14.39 14.15
C GLU A 161 -3.87 -14.26 14.64
N GLN A 162 -4.68 -13.40 14.01
CA GLN A 162 -6.11 -13.31 14.31
C GLN A 162 -6.85 -14.63 14.00
N LEU A 163 -6.55 -15.26 12.85
CA LEU A 163 -7.11 -16.56 12.49
C LEU A 163 -6.73 -17.64 13.51
N LEU A 164 -5.43 -17.75 13.85
CA LEU A 164 -4.97 -18.72 14.84
C LEU A 164 -5.65 -18.51 16.19
N GLY A 165 -5.77 -17.25 16.62
CA GLY A 165 -6.50 -16.92 17.86
C GLY A 165 -7.96 -17.35 17.84
N ALA A 166 -8.66 -17.15 16.71
CA ALA A 166 -10.06 -17.59 16.55
C ALA A 166 -10.21 -19.11 16.51
N MET A 167 -9.19 -19.83 16.02
CA MET A 167 -9.14 -21.30 16.02
C MET A 167 -8.66 -21.91 17.34
N GLY A 168 -8.18 -21.09 18.28
CA GLY A 168 -7.51 -21.57 19.49
C GLY A 168 -6.13 -22.20 19.23
N TRP A 169 -5.52 -21.84 18.11
CA TRP A 169 -4.19 -22.30 17.72
C TRP A 169 -3.12 -21.27 18.05
N LYS A 170 -1.88 -21.72 18.07
CA LYS A 170 -0.66 -20.92 18.23
C LYS A 170 0.41 -21.38 17.23
N LEU A 171 1.44 -20.59 17.05
CA LEU A 171 2.53 -20.90 16.11
C LEU A 171 3.17 -22.28 16.35
N GLY A 172 3.25 -22.71 17.62
CA GLY A 172 3.77 -24.03 17.98
C GLY A 172 2.87 -25.21 17.57
N ASP A 173 1.66 -24.99 17.04
CA ASP A 173 0.84 -26.06 16.47
C ASP A 173 1.31 -26.49 15.08
N PHE A 174 2.19 -25.72 14.43
CA PHE A 174 2.93 -26.12 13.24
C PHE A 174 4.25 -26.80 13.64
N SER A 175 4.73 -27.75 12.85
CA SER A 175 6.07 -28.33 13.06
C SER A 175 7.18 -27.31 12.75
N LEU A 176 6.89 -26.37 11.84
CA LEU A 176 7.69 -25.22 11.54
C LEU A 176 6.73 -24.08 11.13
N ALA A 177 6.67 -23.03 11.94
CA ALA A 177 6.05 -21.76 11.56
C ALA A 177 7.15 -20.88 10.92
N SER A 178 7.30 -20.91 9.61
CA SER A 178 8.28 -20.06 8.91
C SER A 178 7.73 -18.65 8.71
N GLU A 179 8.65 -17.70 8.62
CA GLU A 179 8.35 -16.26 8.55
C GLU A 179 8.94 -15.62 7.29
N LEU A 180 8.81 -16.36 6.17
CA LEU A 180 9.33 -15.94 4.87
C LEU A 180 8.57 -14.71 4.34
N LYS A 181 9.28 -13.84 3.65
CA LYS A 181 8.70 -12.74 2.91
C LYS A 181 7.87 -13.24 1.71
N ALA A 182 7.02 -12.37 1.19
CA ALA A 182 6.12 -12.69 0.10
C ALA A 182 6.83 -13.27 -1.14
N ASP A 183 8.01 -12.77 -1.49
CA ASP A 183 8.76 -13.22 -2.66
C ASP A 183 9.47 -14.57 -2.45
N GLU A 184 9.53 -15.06 -1.21
CA GLU A 184 10.28 -16.27 -0.82
C GLU A 184 9.39 -17.50 -0.66
N HIS A 185 8.09 -17.32 -0.32
CA HIS A 185 7.23 -18.45 0.05
C HIS A 185 6.87 -19.36 -1.14
N GLY A 186 6.68 -18.81 -2.34
CA GLY A 186 6.42 -19.61 -3.56
C GLY A 186 7.58 -20.54 -3.91
N PRO A 187 8.81 -20.04 -4.07
CA PRO A 187 10.00 -20.88 -4.24
C PRO A 187 10.19 -21.89 -3.11
N ALA A 188 10.03 -21.50 -1.84
CA ALA A 188 10.17 -22.41 -0.71
C ALA A 188 9.13 -23.55 -0.71
N LEU A 189 7.91 -23.28 -1.21
CA LEU A 189 6.88 -24.30 -1.39
C LEU A 189 7.30 -25.32 -2.46
N CYS A 190 7.73 -24.86 -3.63
CA CYS A 190 8.16 -25.71 -4.73
C CYS A 190 9.44 -26.51 -4.40
N ASP A 191 10.35 -25.92 -3.61
CA ASP A 191 11.58 -26.56 -3.12
C ASP A 191 11.33 -27.55 -1.96
N ASN A 192 10.08 -27.81 -1.59
CA ASN A 192 9.72 -28.68 -0.47
C ASN A 192 10.31 -28.24 0.90
N LYS A 193 10.53 -26.95 1.10
CA LYS A 193 10.97 -26.37 2.39
C LYS A 193 9.79 -26.11 3.33
N ILE A 194 8.60 -25.83 2.75
CA ILE A 194 7.32 -25.67 3.47
C ILE A 194 6.24 -26.52 2.81
N ASP A 195 5.19 -26.87 3.55
CA ASP A 195 4.05 -27.64 3.06
C ASP A 195 2.89 -26.76 2.62
N GLY A 196 2.87 -25.51 3.09
CA GLY A 196 1.90 -24.51 2.70
C GLY A 196 2.25 -23.12 3.21
N PHE A 197 1.47 -22.13 2.74
CA PHE A 197 1.58 -20.77 3.22
C PHE A 197 0.23 -20.06 3.21
N PHE A 198 0.11 -19.06 4.06
CA PHE A 198 -0.99 -18.08 4.08
C PHE A 198 -0.49 -16.75 3.51
N TYR A 199 -1.30 -16.10 2.67
CA TYR A 199 -0.97 -14.82 2.08
C TYR A 199 -2.21 -13.95 1.85
N ALA A 200 -2.18 -12.71 2.32
CA ALA A 200 -3.17 -11.69 1.99
C ALA A 200 -2.73 -10.96 0.72
N VAL A 201 -3.48 -11.08 -0.36
CA VAL A 201 -3.08 -10.50 -1.65
C VAL A 201 -4.27 -10.29 -2.59
N GLY A 202 -4.20 -9.28 -3.44
CA GLY A 202 -5.11 -9.10 -4.57
C GLY A 202 -4.90 -10.13 -5.67
N HIS A 203 -5.93 -10.43 -6.42
CA HIS A 203 -5.90 -11.43 -7.49
C HIS A 203 -6.17 -10.81 -8.87
N PRO A 204 -5.48 -11.32 -9.95
CA PRO A 204 -4.42 -12.34 -9.92
C PRO A 204 -3.10 -11.78 -9.36
N SER A 205 -2.27 -12.68 -8.82
CA SER A 205 -0.95 -12.35 -8.24
C SER A 205 0.12 -13.33 -8.71
N ALA A 206 1.32 -12.83 -9.02
CA ALA A 206 2.44 -13.65 -9.41
C ALA A 206 2.88 -14.63 -8.32
N ASN A 207 2.85 -14.21 -7.04
CA ASN A 207 3.15 -15.07 -5.88
C ASN A 207 2.30 -16.35 -5.81
N ILE A 208 1.09 -16.34 -6.41
CA ILE A 208 0.18 -17.47 -6.45
C ILE A 208 0.29 -18.18 -7.80
N GLN A 209 0.44 -17.43 -8.88
CA GLN A 209 0.54 -17.97 -10.24
C GLN A 209 1.79 -18.84 -10.42
N ASP A 210 2.93 -18.37 -9.92
CA ASP A 210 4.20 -19.06 -10.08
C ASP A 210 4.20 -20.48 -9.46
N PRO A 211 3.89 -20.68 -8.16
CA PRO A 211 3.88 -22.02 -7.58
C PRO A 211 2.74 -22.91 -8.12
N THR A 212 1.59 -22.36 -8.52
CA THR A 212 0.52 -23.14 -9.14
C THR A 212 0.90 -23.66 -10.52
N THR A 213 1.69 -22.90 -11.26
CA THR A 213 2.20 -23.28 -12.60
C THR A 213 3.43 -24.17 -12.48
N THR A 214 4.39 -23.82 -11.63
CA THR A 214 5.72 -24.45 -11.57
C THR A 214 5.67 -25.82 -10.88
N CYS A 215 4.98 -25.93 -9.75
CA CYS A 215 4.94 -27.16 -8.95
C CYS A 215 3.51 -27.65 -8.63
N GLY A 216 2.51 -27.15 -9.34
CA GLY A 216 1.14 -27.65 -9.24
C GLY A 216 0.50 -27.41 -7.87
N ALA A 217 0.91 -26.36 -7.16
CA ALA A 217 0.37 -26.01 -5.85
C ALA A 217 -1.16 -25.85 -5.88
N LYS A 218 -1.82 -26.19 -4.77
CA LYS A 218 -3.27 -26.21 -4.65
C LYS A 218 -3.77 -25.11 -3.72
N LEU A 219 -4.78 -24.40 -4.17
CA LEU A 219 -5.56 -23.52 -3.30
C LEU A 219 -6.36 -24.35 -2.29
N VAL A 220 -6.38 -23.91 -1.04
CA VAL A 220 -7.11 -24.52 0.06
C VAL A 220 -8.16 -23.55 0.55
N SER A 221 -9.42 -23.98 0.62
CA SER A 221 -10.51 -23.16 1.16
C SER A 221 -10.28 -22.83 2.63
N LEU A 222 -10.64 -21.61 2.99
CA LEU A 222 -10.52 -21.10 4.35
C LEU A 222 -11.89 -20.69 4.86
N THR A 223 -12.59 -21.63 5.47
CA THR A 223 -13.98 -21.53 5.91
C THR A 223 -14.17 -22.14 7.30
N GLY A 224 -15.37 -22.12 7.84
CA GLY A 224 -15.74 -22.74 9.12
C GLY A 224 -15.98 -21.73 10.24
N SER A 225 -16.30 -22.23 11.43
CA SER A 225 -16.79 -21.43 12.55
C SER A 225 -15.84 -20.32 13.00
N ALA A 226 -14.53 -20.54 12.94
CA ALA A 226 -13.53 -19.52 13.27
C ALA A 226 -13.60 -18.33 12.29
N VAL A 227 -13.70 -18.63 10.99
CA VAL A 227 -13.87 -17.61 9.93
C VAL A 227 -15.21 -16.89 10.08
N ASP A 228 -16.30 -17.63 10.32
CA ASP A 228 -17.63 -17.04 10.53
C ASP A 228 -17.65 -16.08 11.72
N LYS A 229 -16.96 -16.47 12.82
CA LYS A 229 -16.79 -15.61 13.98
C LYS A 229 -16.00 -14.34 13.64
N LEU A 230 -14.88 -14.44 12.95
CA LEU A 230 -14.07 -13.29 12.55
C LEU A 230 -14.86 -12.32 11.67
N VAL A 231 -15.55 -12.81 10.66
CA VAL A 231 -16.38 -11.99 9.76
C VAL A 231 -17.54 -11.32 10.49
N LYS A 232 -18.10 -11.98 11.51
CA LYS A 232 -19.16 -11.40 12.33
C LYS A 232 -18.65 -10.33 13.29
N ASP A 233 -17.52 -10.58 13.94
CA ASP A 233 -17.02 -9.76 15.05
C ASP A 233 -16.25 -8.53 14.58
N PHE A 234 -15.67 -8.56 13.37
CA PHE A 234 -14.81 -7.50 12.85
C PHE A 234 -15.29 -6.92 11.52
N PRO A 235 -15.55 -5.61 11.44
CA PRO A 235 -16.15 -4.98 10.25
C PRO A 235 -15.22 -4.91 9.03
N TYR A 236 -13.94 -5.17 9.20
CA TYR A 236 -12.95 -5.17 8.13
C TYR A 236 -12.79 -6.53 7.44
N PHE A 237 -13.39 -7.60 7.96
CA PHE A 237 -13.42 -8.90 7.30
C PHE A 237 -14.72 -9.11 6.52
N ALA A 238 -14.60 -9.72 5.36
CA ALA A 238 -15.73 -10.13 4.53
C ALA A 238 -15.46 -11.50 3.90
N LYS A 239 -16.54 -12.28 3.68
CA LYS A 239 -16.46 -13.50 2.87
C LYS A 239 -16.01 -13.15 1.47
N ALA A 240 -15.18 -14.01 0.88
CA ALA A 240 -14.61 -13.84 -0.44
C ALA A 240 -14.48 -15.18 -1.17
N THR A 241 -14.37 -15.12 -2.49
CA THR A 241 -14.16 -16.28 -3.34
C THR A 241 -13.04 -15.99 -4.34
N ILE A 242 -12.07 -16.87 -4.44
CA ILE A 242 -11.08 -16.85 -5.52
C ILE A 242 -11.67 -17.65 -6.68
N PRO A 243 -11.90 -17.05 -7.87
CA PRO A 243 -12.53 -17.73 -9.00
C PRO A 243 -11.78 -18.99 -9.45
N GLY A 244 -12.52 -20.04 -9.74
CA GLY A 244 -11.95 -21.24 -10.33
C GLY A 244 -11.35 -21.00 -11.72
N GLY A 245 -10.27 -21.70 -12.03
CA GLY A 245 -9.56 -21.56 -13.31
C GLY A 245 -8.66 -20.32 -13.39
N MET A 246 -8.65 -19.43 -12.40
CA MET A 246 -7.76 -18.27 -12.36
C MET A 246 -6.29 -18.70 -12.30
N TYR A 247 -6.00 -19.78 -11.60
CA TYR A 247 -4.65 -20.32 -11.42
C TYR A 247 -4.54 -21.74 -11.96
N ALA A 248 -3.38 -22.08 -12.53
CA ALA A 248 -3.11 -23.40 -13.05
C ALA A 248 -3.38 -24.48 -11.98
N SER A 249 -3.87 -25.63 -12.41
CA SER A 249 -4.19 -26.78 -11.54
C SER A 249 -5.28 -26.54 -10.49
N ASN A 250 -6.00 -25.40 -10.53
CA ASN A 250 -7.04 -25.02 -9.58
C ASN A 250 -8.36 -24.67 -10.31
N PRO A 251 -9.08 -25.68 -10.88
CA PRO A 251 -10.27 -25.43 -11.69
C PRO A 251 -11.49 -25.03 -10.89
N GLN A 252 -11.53 -25.31 -9.58
CA GLN A 252 -12.66 -25.02 -8.71
C GLN A 252 -12.49 -23.65 -8.04
N ALA A 253 -13.62 -22.99 -7.76
CA ALA A 253 -13.64 -21.81 -6.93
C ALA A 253 -13.17 -22.14 -5.50
N THR A 254 -12.45 -21.23 -4.87
CA THR A 254 -11.93 -21.41 -3.50
C THR A 254 -12.58 -20.39 -2.58
N GLU A 255 -13.41 -20.90 -1.66
CA GLU A 255 -14.09 -20.08 -0.66
C GLU A 255 -13.11 -19.66 0.44
N THR A 256 -13.16 -18.38 0.82
CA THR A 256 -12.29 -17.79 1.82
C THR A 256 -12.96 -16.55 2.45
N TYR A 257 -12.20 -15.77 3.16
CA TYR A 257 -12.55 -14.43 3.61
C TYR A 257 -11.35 -13.49 3.38
N GLY A 258 -11.52 -12.20 3.59
CA GLY A 258 -10.42 -11.28 3.34
C GLY A 258 -10.70 -9.88 3.81
N VAL A 259 -9.82 -9.00 3.40
CA VAL A 259 -9.78 -7.57 3.73
C VAL A 259 -9.71 -6.73 2.45
N MET A 260 -9.56 -5.42 2.60
CA MET A 260 -9.27 -4.50 1.49
C MET A 260 -7.81 -4.03 1.57
N ALA A 261 -7.16 -3.92 0.43
CA ALA A 261 -5.94 -3.13 0.28
C ALA A 261 -6.29 -1.65 0.34
N THR A 262 -5.56 -0.88 1.15
CA THR A 262 -5.78 0.56 1.31
C THR A 262 -4.48 1.33 1.14
N LEU A 263 -4.56 2.54 0.60
CA LEU A 263 -3.47 3.52 0.64
C LEU A 263 -3.70 4.42 1.85
N VAL A 264 -2.69 4.52 2.70
CA VAL A 264 -2.74 5.31 3.93
C VAL A 264 -1.59 6.31 3.99
N THR A 265 -1.76 7.32 4.82
CA THR A 265 -0.77 8.38 5.08
C THR A 265 -0.95 8.93 6.51
N SER A 266 -0.19 9.95 6.86
CA SER A 266 -0.32 10.71 8.11
C SER A 266 -1.14 11.99 7.89
N ASN A 267 -1.80 12.50 8.94
CA ASN A 267 -2.37 13.85 8.92
C ASN A 267 -1.30 14.96 8.80
N LYS A 268 -0.02 14.61 8.91
CA LYS A 268 1.12 15.52 8.73
C LYS A 268 1.51 15.69 7.27
N THR A 269 1.05 14.79 6.38
CA THR A 269 1.30 14.91 4.95
C THR A 269 0.52 16.11 4.40
N PRO A 270 1.14 17.02 3.63
CA PRO A 270 0.45 18.22 3.16
C PRO A 270 -0.78 17.93 2.30
N ASP A 271 -1.86 18.69 2.51
CA ASP A 271 -3.14 18.51 1.80
C ASP A 271 -2.99 18.60 0.28
N ASP A 272 -2.15 19.50 -0.23
CA ASP A 272 -1.86 19.67 -1.65
C ASP A 272 -1.17 18.46 -2.27
N VAL A 273 -0.31 17.78 -1.51
CA VAL A 273 0.37 16.55 -1.94
C VAL A 273 -0.63 15.41 -2.05
N VAL A 274 -1.46 15.20 -1.03
CA VAL A 274 -2.49 14.14 -1.04
C VAL A 274 -3.54 14.42 -2.12
N TYR A 275 -3.98 15.67 -2.26
CA TYR A 275 -4.91 16.07 -3.31
C TYR A 275 -4.33 15.77 -4.71
N ALA A 276 -3.07 16.15 -4.98
CA ALA A 276 -2.42 15.89 -6.26
C ALA A 276 -2.31 14.39 -6.57
N LEU A 277 -1.97 13.56 -5.57
CA LEU A 277 -1.90 12.09 -5.72
C LEU A 277 -3.27 11.50 -6.05
N VAL A 278 -4.30 11.88 -5.31
CA VAL A 278 -5.68 11.42 -5.53
C VAL A 278 -6.18 11.85 -6.91
N LYS A 279 -5.97 13.13 -7.27
CA LYS A 279 -6.32 13.68 -8.58
C LYS A 279 -5.61 12.94 -9.71
N ALA A 280 -4.31 12.70 -9.59
CA ALA A 280 -3.54 11.94 -10.59
C ALA A 280 -4.10 10.53 -10.82
N THR A 281 -4.50 9.85 -9.75
CA THR A 281 -5.09 8.50 -9.84
C THR A 281 -6.46 8.53 -10.50
N PHE A 282 -7.38 9.37 -10.05
CA PHE A 282 -8.78 9.32 -10.48
C PHE A 282 -9.08 10.09 -11.77
N ASP A 283 -8.33 11.12 -12.10
CA ASP A 283 -8.47 11.78 -13.42
C ASP A 283 -7.88 10.90 -14.55
N ASN A 284 -7.00 9.94 -14.22
CA ASN A 284 -6.45 8.95 -15.15
C ASN A 284 -6.95 7.54 -14.85
N PHE A 285 -8.18 7.39 -14.32
CA PHE A 285 -8.67 6.13 -13.77
C PHE A 285 -8.70 4.97 -14.77
N ASP A 286 -9.08 5.23 -16.04
CA ASP A 286 -9.06 4.20 -17.08
C ASP A 286 -7.64 3.72 -17.42
N GLU A 287 -6.64 4.60 -17.33
CA GLU A 287 -5.24 4.21 -17.45
C GLU A 287 -4.82 3.41 -16.23
N PHE A 288 -5.19 3.85 -15.01
CA PHE A 288 -4.90 3.14 -13.77
C PHE A 288 -5.37 1.69 -13.82
N LYS A 289 -6.63 1.45 -14.23
CA LYS A 289 -7.20 0.10 -14.35
C LYS A 289 -6.42 -0.82 -15.31
N LYS A 290 -5.76 -0.27 -16.31
CA LYS A 290 -4.99 -1.04 -17.30
C LYS A 290 -3.59 -1.42 -16.82
N LEU A 291 -3.11 -0.83 -15.74
CA LEU A 291 -1.74 -1.04 -15.26
C LEU A 291 -1.53 -2.38 -14.52
N HIS A 292 -2.60 -3.00 -14.05
CA HIS A 292 -2.55 -4.35 -13.49
C HIS A 292 -3.93 -5.04 -13.56
N PRO A 293 -4.00 -6.36 -13.84
CA PRO A 293 -5.29 -7.07 -13.94
C PRO A 293 -6.16 -6.99 -12.68
N ALA A 294 -5.57 -6.94 -11.50
CA ALA A 294 -6.31 -6.77 -10.23
C ALA A 294 -7.07 -5.43 -10.14
N PHE A 295 -6.78 -4.46 -11.01
CA PHE A 295 -7.43 -3.15 -11.01
C PHE A 295 -8.61 -3.07 -12.00
N ALA A 296 -8.80 -4.08 -12.84
CA ALA A 296 -9.76 -4.03 -13.96
C ALA A 296 -11.20 -3.69 -13.52
N ASN A 297 -11.61 -4.16 -12.35
CA ASN A 297 -12.97 -4.03 -11.83
C ASN A 297 -13.11 -3.00 -10.70
N LEU A 298 -12.14 -2.08 -10.56
CA LEU A 298 -12.21 -1.02 -9.55
C LEU A 298 -13.32 -0.02 -9.90
N ASP A 299 -13.96 0.50 -8.86
CA ASP A 299 -15.00 1.53 -8.91
C ASP A 299 -14.62 2.68 -7.97
N PRO A 300 -14.54 3.94 -8.47
CA PRO A 300 -14.08 5.07 -7.67
C PRO A 300 -14.90 5.31 -6.40
N ALA A 301 -16.25 5.19 -6.48
CA ALA A 301 -17.11 5.44 -5.33
C ALA A 301 -16.87 4.39 -4.21
N ARG A 302 -16.64 3.12 -4.60
CA ARG A 302 -16.31 2.06 -3.66
C ARG A 302 -14.92 2.23 -3.06
N MET A 303 -13.94 2.74 -3.82
CA MET A 303 -12.59 3.01 -3.32
C MET A 303 -12.59 4.10 -2.24
N VAL A 304 -13.54 5.03 -2.27
CA VAL A 304 -13.67 6.07 -1.24
C VAL A 304 -14.33 5.54 0.04
N THR A 305 -15.26 4.59 -0.08
CA THR A 305 -16.14 4.16 1.04
C THR A 305 -15.72 2.85 1.69
N ASN A 306 -15.21 1.89 0.92
CA ASN A 306 -14.96 0.53 1.41
C ASN A 306 -13.57 0.42 2.07
N GLY A 307 -13.46 -0.34 3.17
CA GLY A 307 -12.19 -0.70 3.79
C GLY A 307 -11.41 0.45 4.45
N ASN A 308 -11.91 1.68 4.42
CA ASN A 308 -11.27 2.83 5.04
C ASN A 308 -11.71 2.96 6.49
N SER A 309 -10.97 2.37 7.42
CA SER A 309 -11.25 2.40 8.86
C SER A 309 -10.74 3.68 9.53
N ALA A 310 -9.67 4.30 9.02
CA ALA A 310 -9.17 5.58 9.48
C ALA A 310 -9.96 6.74 8.84
N PRO A 311 -10.00 7.91 9.49
CA PRO A 311 -10.55 9.12 8.86
C PRO A 311 -9.85 9.43 7.54
N LEU A 312 -10.61 9.89 6.54
CA LEU A 312 -10.02 10.34 5.27
C LEU A 312 -9.10 11.53 5.50
N HIS A 313 -8.01 11.59 4.71
CA HIS A 313 -7.14 12.75 4.69
C HIS A 313 -7.87 13.96 4.10
N PRO A 314 -7.73 15.20 4.65
CA PRO A 314 -8.44 16.37 4.14
C PRO A 314 -8.20 16.64 2.65
N GLY A 315 -6.97 16.48 2.16
CA GLY A 315 -6.64 16.61 0.74
C GLY A 315 -7.37 15.60 -0.15
N ALA A 316 -7.57 14.36 0.32
CA ALA A 316 -8.35 13.33 -0.37
C ALA A 316 -9.85 13.69 -0.33
N ALA A 317 -10.36 14.03 0.84
CA ALA A 317 -11.77 14.40 1.03
C ALA A 317 -12.17 15.59 0.17
N LYS A 318 -11.29 16.59 -0.01
CA LYS A 318 -11.51 17.73 -0.90
C LYS A 318 -11.81 17.26 -2.33
N TYR A 319 -10.96 16.42 -2.90
CA TYR A 319 -11.16 15.89 -4.26
C TYR A 319 -12.47 15.10 -4.37
N TYR A 320 -12.78 14.25 -3.37
CA TYR A 320 -14.00 13.43 -3.41
C TYR A 320 -15.28 14.26 -3.34
N LYS A 321 -15.28 15.38 -2.58
CA LYS A 321 -16.38 16.34 -2.57
C LYS A 321 -16.55 17.01 -3.94
N GLU A 322 -15.47 17.41 -4.59
CA GLU A 322 -15.50 17.99 -5.94
C GLU A 322 -16.09 17.01 -6.98
N LYS A 323 -15.89 15.70 -6.81
CA LYS A 323 -16.46 14.65 -7.68
C LYS A 323 -17.86 14.20 -7.25
N GLY A 324 -18.38 14.67 -6.11
CA GLY A 324 -19.68 14.25 -5.60
C GLY A 324 -19.70 12.82 -5.00
N TRP A 325 -18.54 12.23 -4.71
CA TRP A 325 -18.41 10.91 -4.09
C TRP A 325 -18.46 10.95 -2.56
N LEU A 326 -18.29 12.13 -1.99
CA LEU A 326 -18.40 12.41 -0.57
C LEU A 326 -19.35 13.61 -0.37
N LYS A 327 -20.25 13.50 0.62
CA LYS A 327 -21.19 14.56 0.99
C LYS A 327 -20.53 15.62 1.87
#